data_299941da01df8a07595c1cdfc57a1458
#
_entry.id   299941da01df8a07595c1cdfc57a1458
#
_cell.length_a   1.000
_cell.length_b   1.000
_cell.length_c   1.000
_cell.angle_alpha   90.00
_cell.angle_beta   90.00
_cell.angle_gamma   90.00
#
_symmetry.space_group_name_H-M   'P 1'
#
loop_
_entity.id
_entity.type
_entity.pdbx_description
1 polymer ?
#
loop_
_entity_poly.entity_id
_entity_poly.type
_entity_poly.pdbx_seq_one_letter_code
_entity_poly.pdbx_strand_id
1 'polypeptide(L)' 'MTRTQIRLDTMSSINKFVEVIGNLEHQVWLEDDNGSRVSAKSLLGCLYSLEWARIYCFCEKDINSHLLPWMV' A
#
# COMPACT_ATOMS: atom_id res chain seq x y z
N MET A 1 3.47 -6.07 13.40
CA MET A 1 2.87 -4.88 12.78
C MET A 1 3.74 -4.40 11.63
N THR A 2 3.12 -4.03 10.54
CA THR A 2 3.81 -3.49 9.37
C THR A 2 3.50 -2.01 9.24
N ARG A 3 4.54 -1.17 9.09
CA ARG A 3 4.41 0.20 8.59
C ARG A 3 5.66 0.46 7.77
N THR A 4 5.57 0.18 6.49
CA THR A 4 6.72 0.11 5.60
C THR A 4 6.52 1.09 4.44
N GLN A 5 7.54 1.90 4.17
CA GLN A 5 7.49 2.80 3.04
C GLN A 5 7.57 1.99 1.74
N ILE A 6 6.67 2.30 0.81
CA ILE A 6 6.62 1.64 -0.49
C ILE A 6 6.58 2.69 -1.59
N ARG A 7 6.81 2.23 -2.82
CA ARG A 7 6.70 3.05 -4.03
C ARG A 7 5.72 2.41 -4.99
N LEU A 8 4.74 3.20 -5.43
CA LEU A 8 3.80 2.82 -6.48
C LEU A 8 3.91 3.89 -7.56
N ASP A 9 4.56 3.60 -8.67
CA ASP A 9 4.91 4.61 -9.68
C ASP A 9 4.36 4.33 -11.08
N THR A 10 3.75 3.19 -11.31
CA THR A 10 3.13 2.85 -12.61
C THR A 10 1.78 2.18 -12.38
N MET A 11 0.91 2.23 -13.40
CA MET A 11 -0.37 1.52 -13.34
C MET A 11 -0.17 0.01 -13.21
N SER A 12 0.83 -0.54 -13.87
CA SER A 12 1.17 -1.95 -13.76
C SER A 12 1.53 -2.30 -12.32
N SER A 13 2.33 -1.47 -11.68
CA SER A 13 2.74 -1.64 -10.28
C SER A 13 1.54 -1.59 -9.34
N ILE A 14 0.65 -0.63 -9.56
CA ILE A 14 -0.56 -0.46 -8.73
C ILE A 14 -1.49 -1.66 -8.89
N ASN A 15 -1.74 -2.10 -10.13
CA ASN A 15 -2.61 -3.24 -10.38
C ASN A 15 -2.08 -4.51 -9.71
N LYS A 16 -0.78 -4.73 -9.81
CA LYS A 16 -0.15 -5.87 -9.17
C LYS A 16 -0.23 -5.79 -7.65
N PHE A 17 0.00 -4.61 -7.10
CA PHE A 17 -0.09 -4.38 -5.66
C PHE A 17 -1.50 -4.68 -5.14
N VAL A 18 -2.53 -4.14 -5.79
CA VAL A 18 -3.92 -4.36 -5.38
C VAL A 18 -4.27 -5.84 -5.48
N GLU A 19 -3.80 -6.53 -6.51
CA GLU A 19 -4.03 -7.97 -6.66
C GLU A 19 -3.42 -8.76 -5.51
N VAL A 20 -2.15 -8.51 -5.20
CA VAL A 20 -1.45 -9.22 -4.13
C VAL A 20 -2.06 -8.91 -2.76
N ILE A 21 -2.26 -7.63 -2.46
CA ILE A 21 -2.77 -7.21 -1.16
C ILE A 21 -4.25 -7.60 -1.00
N GLY A 22 -5.00 -7.57 -2.09
CA GLY A 22 -6.41 -7.95 -2.07
C GLY A 22 -6.65 -9.42 -1.68
N ASN A 23 -5.65 -10.28 -1.87
CA ASN A 23 -5.74 -11.68 -1.49
C ASN A 23 -5.42 -11.95 -0.02
N LEU A 24 -4.95 -10.94 0.71
CA LEU A 24 -4.68 -11.08 2.13
C LEU A 24 -5.98 -10.96 2.92
N GLU A 25 -6.09 -11.72 4.01
CA GLU A 25 -7.27 -11.69 4.87
C GLU A 25 -7.35 -10.44 5.75
N HIS A 26 -6.21 -9.82 6.00
CA HIS A 26 -6.13 -8.70 6.92
C HIS A 26 -6.48 -7.40 6.25
N GLN A 27 -6.99 -6.44 7.04
CA GLN A 27 -7.16 -5.08 6.58
C GLN A 27 -5.80 -4.42 6.40
N VAL A 28 -5.58 -3.80 5.23
CA VAL A 28 -4.33 -3.14 4.89
C VAL A 28 -4.63 -1.71 4.45
N TRP A 29 -3.82 -0.77 4.94
CA TRP A 29 -4.01 0.65 4.67
C TRP A 29 -2.79 1.24 4.00
N LEU A 30 -3.00 2.28 3.21
CA LEU A 30 -1.94 3.19 2.78
C LEU A 30 -2.08 4.48 3.56
N GLU A 31 -0.98 5.02 4.03
CA GLU A 31 -0.93 6.24 4.84
C GLU A 31 0.12 7.19 4.30
N ASP A 32 -0.10 8.50 4.49
CA ASP A 32 0.92 9.50 4.21
C ASP A 32 1.53 10.04 5.51
N ASP A 33 2.37 11.06 5.38
CA ASP A 33 3.02 11.68 6.54
C ASP A 33 2.06 12.52 7.37
N ASN A 34 0.91 12.90 6.82
CA ASN A 34 -0.05 13.81 7.46
C ASN A 34 -1.23 13.07 8.08
N GLY A 35 -1.19 11.75 8.10
CA GLY A 35 -2.25 10.95 8.68
C GLY A 35 -3.41 10.62 7.75
N SER A 36 -3.32 11.02 6.47
CA SER A 36 -4.31 10.57 5.49
C SER A 36 -4.19 9.06 5.29
N ARG A 37 -5.33 8.39 5.11
CA ARG A 37 -5.37 6.94 5.04
C ARG A 37 -6.39 6.50 4.01
N VAL A 38 -6.02 5.50 3.19
CA VAL A 38 -6.92 4.86 2.23
C VAL A 38 -6.74 3.35 2.32
N SER A 39 -7.74 2.60 1.86
CA SER A 39 -7.60 1.14 1.81
C SER A 39 -6.62 0.73 0.73
N ALA A 40 -5.65 -0.11 1.10
CA ALA A 40 -4.68 -0.66 0.15
C ALA A 40 -5.33 -1.68 -0.80
N LYS A 41 -6.53 -2.15 -0.48
CA LYS A 41 -7.28 -3.09 -1.34
C LYS A 41 -8.15 -2.37 -2.37
N SER A 42 -8.21 -1.04 -2.31
CA SER A 42 -9.00 -0.23 -3.23
C SER A 42 -8.10 0.33 -4.33
N LEU A 43 -8.43 0.04 -5.58
CA LEU A 43 -7.70 0.62 -6.70
C LEU A 43 -7.78 2.15 -6.69
N LEU A 44 -8.97 2.69 -6.44
CA LEU A 44 -9.15 4.15 -6.36
C LEU A 44 -8.35 4.75 -5.21
N GLY A 45 -8.32 4.07 -4.05
CA GLY A 45 -7.51 4.51 -2.93
C GLY A 45 -6.02 4.55 -3.27
N CYS A 46 -5.53 3.53 -3.95
CA CYS A 46 -4.13 3.49 -4.36
C CYS A 46 -3.81 4.59 -5.38
N LEU A 47 -4.73 4.87 -6.30
CA LEU A 47 -4.56 5.97 -7.26
C LEU A 47 -4.50 7.32 -6.53
N TYR A 48 -5.36 7.51 -5.53
CA TYR A 48 -5.35 8.73 -4.73
C TYR A 48 -4.01 8.93 -4.02
N SER A 49 -3.42 7.84 -3.52
CA SER A 49 -2.17 7.91 -2.78
C SER A 49 -0.98 8.36 -3.62
N LEU A 50 -1.09 8.30 -4.94
CA LEU A 50 0.00 8.74 -5.83
C LEU A 50 0.29 10.23 -5.72
N GLU A 51 -0.64 11.01 -5.17
CA GLU A 51 -0.44 12.44 -4.94
C GLU A 51 0.37 12.74 -3.68
N TRP A 52 0.58 11.73 -2.84
CA TRP A 52 1.32 11.90 -1.60
C TRP A 52 2.83 11.92 -1.85
N ALA A 53 3.55 12.68 -1.00
CA ALA A 53 5.01 12.72 -1.07
C ALA A 53 5.62 11.37 -0.73
N ARG A 54 5.03 10.65 0.23
CA ARG A 54 5.46 9.31 0.64
C ARG A 54 4.24 8.46 0.90
N ILE A 55 4.40 7.16 0.65
CA ILE A 55 3.35 6.17 0.86
C ILE A 55 3.87 5.13 1.83
N TYR A 56 3.13 4.89 2.92
CA TYR A 56 3.43 3.84 3.88
C TYR A 56 2.32 2.80 3.84
N CYS A 57 2.72 1.53 3.78
CA CYS A 57 1.77 0.43 3.89
C CYS A 57 1.66 0.03 5.35
N PHE A 58 0.45 0.08 5.89
CA PHE A 58 0.18 -0.26 7.28
C PHE A 58 -0.72 -1.49 7.39
N CYS A 59 -0.35 -2.42 8.25
CA CYS A 59 -1.16 -3.58 8.61
C CYS A 59 -0.83 -3.98 10.04
N GLU A 60 -1.82 -4.42 10.81
CA GLU A 60 -1.59 -4.90 12.17
C GLU A 60 -0.78 -6.18 12.21
N LYS A 61 -0.76 -6.94 11.11
CA LYS A 61 0.06 -8.13 10.97
C LYS A 61 1.32 -7.83 10.19
N ASP A 62 2.33 -8.67 10.33
CA ASP A 62 3.56 -8.54 9.54
C ASP A 62 3.33 -9.10 8.14
N ILE A 63 3.26 -8.20 7.16
CA ILE A 63 3.06 -8.57 5.76
C ILE A 63 4.25 -8.14 4.89
N ASN A 64 5.39 -7.84 5.49
CA ASN A 64 6.54 -7.32 4.74
C ASN A 64 6.99 -8.26 3.61
N SER A 65 6.86 -9.55 3.78
CA SER A 65 7.22 -10.51 2.74
C SER A 65 6.39 -10.34 1.47
N HIS A 66 5.17 -9.81 1.59
CA HIS A 66 4.30 -9.55 0.45
C HIS A 66 4.59 -8.20 -0.21
N LEU A 67 5.38 -7.35 0.43
CA LEU A 67 5.63 -5.98 -0.03
C LEU A 67 6.98 -5.84 -0.75
N LEU A 68 7.79 -6.89 -0.80
CA LEU A 68 9.15 -6.82 -1.32
C LEU A 68 9.29 -6.11 -2.67
N PRO A 69 8.41 -6.35 -3.67
CA PRO A 69 8.57 -5.68 -4.96
C PRO A 69 8.40 -4.16 -4.89
N TRP A 70 7.75 -3.64 -3.85
CA TRP A 70 7.41 -2.22 -3.75
C TRP A 70 8.15 -1.50 -2.62
N MET A 71 8.93 -2.20 -1.81
CA MET A 71 9.66 -1.59 -0.70
C MET A 71 10.72 -0.60 -1.21
N VAL A 72 10.80 0.50 -0.51
CA VAL A 72 11.81 1.55 -0.78
C VAL A 72 13.12 1.20 -0.10
#